data_8ca11be6165aee8ada67f405576a4693
#
_entry.id   8ca11be6165aee8ada67f405576a4693
#
_cell.length_a   1.000
_cell.length_b   1.000
_cell.length_c   1.000
_cell.angle_alpha   90.00
_cell.angle_beta   90.00
_cell.angle_gamma   90.00
#
_symmetry.space_group_name_H-M   'P 1'
#
loop_
_entity.id
_entity.type
_entity.pdbx_description
1 polymer ?
#
loop_
_entity_poly.entity_id
_entity_poly.type
_entity_poly.pdbx_seq_one_letter_code
_entity_poly.pdbx_strand_id
1 'polypeptide(L)'
;PSRGLGDVYKRQVKIIDLSADFRIKDVNRYEEWYGIKHQSPEFIDEAVYGLCEINREDIKKARLIANPGCYPTCSTLSIYPMAKEGLIEMNSVIIDAKSGTSGAGRGAKVANLYCEVNESIKPYGVASHRHTPEIEDQLGYACGQEVLINFTPHLVPMNRGILVTAYASLT
;
A
#
# COMPACT_ATOMS: atom_id res chain seq x y z
N PRO A 1 -5.72 40.59 2.86
CA PRO A 1 -5.98 39.19 2.59
C PRO A 1 -4.72 38.44 2.25
N SER A 2 -4.37 37.51 3.10
CA SER A 2 -3.12 36.73 3.11
C SER A 2 -3.05 35.59 2.06
N ARG A 3 -3.70 35.76 0.92
CA ARG A 3 -3.71 34.74 -0.15
C ARG A 3 -2.33 34.46 -0.77
N GLY A 4 -1.43 35.42 -0.79
CA GLY A 4 -0.11 35.29 -1.43
C GLY A 4 0.91 34.47 -0.61
N LEU A 5 0.92 34.62 0.72
CA LEU A 5 1.86 33.90 1.59
C LEU A 5 1.51 32.42 1.72
N GLY A 6 0.21 32.06 1.83
CA GLY A 6 -0.22 30.65 1.88
C GLY A 6 0.17 29.86 0.64
N ASP A 7 0.08 30.45 -0.55
CA ASP A 7 0.47 29.80 -1.80
C ASP A 7 1.98 29.69 -1.98
N VAL A 8 2.76 30.65 -1.49
CA VAL A 8 4.22 30.60 -1.51
C VAL A 8 4.74 29.52 -0.56
N TYR A 9 4.16 29.40 0.64
CA TYR A 9 4.52 28.35 1.59
C TYR A 9 4.09 26.95 1.11
N LYS A 10 2.92 26.82 0.51
CA LYS A 10 2.46 25.57 -0.10
C LYS A 10 3.38 25.05 -1.21
N ARG A 11 4.05 25.93 -1.95
CA ARG A 11 4.98 25.56 -3.02
C ARG A 11 6.37 25.17 -2.53
N GLN A 12 6.73 25.50 -1.29
CA GLN A 12 8.08 25.28 -0.74
C GLN A 12 8.17 24.06 0.18
N VAL A 13 7.06 23.56 0.69
CA VAL A 13 7.02 22.44 1.64
C VAL A 13 6.80 21.15 0.89
N LYS A 14 7.63 20.15 1.16
CA LYS A 14 7.36 18.77 0.78
C LYS A 14 6.47 18.11 1.83
N ILE A 15 5.45 17.42 1.38
CA ILE A 15 4.48 16.71 2.22
C ILE A 15 4.69 15.23 2.00
N ILE A 16 4.90 14.49 3.07
CA ILE A 16 4.90 13.02 3.07
C ILE A 16 3.62 12.58 3.77
N ASP A 17 2.66 12.15 2.97
CA ASP A 17 1.39 11.67 3.49
C ASP A 17 1.48 10.21 3.89
N LEU A 18 1.17 9.91 5.15
CA LEU A 18 1.17 8.55 5.71
C LEU A 18 -0.22 7.90 5.65
N SER A 19 -1.24 8.65 5.22
CA SER A 19 -2.60 8.12 5.02
C SER A 19 -2.67 7.28 3.73
N ALA A 20 -3.85 6.80 3.40
CA ALA A 20 -4.08 6.07 2.15
C ALA A 20 -4.62 6.96 1.02
N ASP A 21 -4.90 8.23 1.32
CA ASP A 21 -5.73 9.08 0.47
C ASP A 21 -5.17 9.30 -0.94
N PHE A 22 -3.84 9.32 -1.08
CA PHE A 22 -3.20 9.61 -2.35
C PHE A 22 -2.47 8.40 -2.99
N ARG A 23 -2.67 7.20 -2.46
CA ARG A 23 -1.97 5.98 -2.94
C ARG A 23 -2.63 5.36 -4.16
N ILE A 24 -3.96 5.43 -4.23
CA ILE A 24 -4.79 4.86 -5.30
C ILE A 24 -5.24 6.01 -6.20
N LYS A 25 -4.92 5.91 -7.50
CA LYS A 25 -5.22 6.99 -8.47
C LYS A 25 -6.70 7.06 -8.83
N ASP A 26 -7.40 5.93 -8.84
CA ASP A 26 -8.85 5.90 -9.09
C ASP A 26 -9.62 6.22 -7.81
N VAL A 27 -10.30 7.37 -7.80
CA VAL A 27 -11.11 7.85 -6.68
C VAL A 27 -12.25 6.88 -6.35
N ASN A 28 -12.91 6.31 -7.37
CA ASN A 28 -14.02 5.39 -7.14
C ASN A 28 -13.53 4.10 -6.47
N ARG A 29 -12.40 3.59 -6.92
CA ARG A 29 -11.74 2.42 -6.31
C ARG A 29 -11.31 2.68 -4.88
N TYR A 30 -10.77 3.88 -4.59
CA TYR A 30 -10.47 4.30 -3.23
C TYR A 30 -11.73 4.31 -2.36
N GLU A 31 -12.81 4.98 -2.82
CA GLU A 31 -14.06 5.11 -2.07
C GLU A 31 -14.72 3.74 -1.81
N GLU A 32 -14.69 2.84 -2.79
CA GLU A 32 -15.19 1.47 -2.65
C GLU A 32 -14.46 0.70 -1.55
N TRP A 33 -13.12 0.69 -1.61
CA TRP A 33 -12.31 -0.11 -0.68
C TRP A 33 -12.19 0.49 0.73
N TYR A 34 -12.23 1.80 0.83
CA TYR A 34 -12.12 2.49 2.13
C TYR A 34 -13.48 2.81 2.76
N GLY A 35 -14.56 2.78 2.01
CA GLY A 35 -15.92 3.07 2.48
C GLY A 35 -16.13 4.53 2.90
N ILE A 36 -15.30 5.43 2.41
CA ILE A 36 -15.34 6.87 2.71
C ILE A 36 -15.16 7.68 1.43
N LYS A 37 -15.81 8.85 1.39
CA LYS A 37 -15.64 9.78 0.28
C LYS A 37 -14.27 10.45 0.34
N HIS A 38 -13.58 10.50 -0.79
CA HIS A 38 -12.29 11.20 -0.88
C HIS A 38 -12.46 12.70 -0.66
N GLN A 39 -11.66 13.30 0.23
CA GLN A 39 -11.85 14.68 0.65
C GLN A 39 -11.06 15.70 -0.19
N SER A 40 -10.06 15.27 -0.93
CA SER A 40 -9.16 16.14 -1.70
C SER A 40 -8.68 15.47 -2.99
N PRO A 41 -9.62 15.04 -3.87
CA PRO A 41 -9.27 14.30 -5.09
C PRO A 41 -8.42 15.13 -6.07
N GLU A 42 -8.48 16.46 -5.99
CA GLU A 42 -7.71 17.39 -6.82
C GLU A 42 -6.19 17.28 -6.67
N PHE A 43 -5.69 16.62 -5.61
CA PHE A 43 -4.26 16.41 -5.37
C PHE A 43 -3.76 15.02 -5.77
N ILE A 44 -4.63 14.11 -6.18
CA ILE A 44 -4.26 12.72 -6.52
C ILE A 44 -3.23 12.68 -7.66
N ASP A 45 -3.44 13.50 -8.70
CA ASP A 45 -2.56 13.55 -9.87
C ASP A 45 -1.18 14.13 -9.54
N GLU A 46 -1.12 15.05 -8.55
CA GLU A 46 0.14 15.64 -8.09
C GLU A 46 0.93 14.65 -7.22
N ALA A 47 0.26 13.73 -6.54
CA ALA A 47 0.90 12.83 -5.60
C ALA A 47 1.77 11.79 -6.31
N VAL A 48 3.01 11.64 -5.85
CA VAL A 48 3.93 10.59 -6.28
C VAL A 48 3.92 9.47 -5.25
N TYR A 49 3.73 8.25 -5.73
CA TYR A 49 3.79 7.07 -4.87
C TYR A 49 5.20 6.86 -4.30
N GLY A 50 5.30 6.82 -2.98
CA GLY A 50 6.54 6.98 -2.23
C GLY A 50 7.42 5.73 -2.10
N LEU A 51 7.31 4.74 -3.00
CA LEU A 51 8.19 3.57 -2.99
C LEU A 51 9.51 3.93 -3.68
N CYS A 52 10.53 4.19 -2.88
CA CYS A 52 11.81 4.78 -3.33
C CYS A 52 12.57 3.91 -4.34
N GLU A 53 12.42 2.61 -4.27
CA GLU A 53 13.08 1.65 -5.15
C GLU A 53 12.55 1.76 -6.59
N ILE A 54 11.30 2.19 -6.74
CA ILE A 54 10.61 2.27 -8.04
C ILE A 54 10.59 3.71 -8.55
N ASN A 55 10.25 4.69 -7.69
CA ASN A 55 9.93 6.07 -8.09
C ASN A 55 10.96 7.10 -7.61
N ARG A 56 12.21 6.73 -7.41
CA ARG A 56 13.25 7.58 -6.80
C ARG A 56 13.37 8.97 -7.44
N GLU A 57 13.41 9.04 -8.75
CA GLU A 57 13.65 10.31 -9.45
C GLU A 57 12.41 11.23 -9.41
N ASP A 58 11.22 10.66 -9.41
CA ASP A 58 9.98 11.43 -9.29
C ASP A 58 9.76 11.91 -7.85
N ILE A 59 10.09 11.08 -6.85
CA ILE A 59 10.04 11.45 -5.43
C ILE A 59 10.95 12.65 -5.14
N LYS A 60 12.14 12.73 -5.75
CA LYS A 60 13.05 13.88 -5.58
C LYS A 60 12.40 15.19 -6.01
N LYS A 61 11.55 15.16 -7.04
CA LYS A 61 10.88 16.33 -7.61
C LYS A 61 9.52 16.60 -6.96
N ALA A 62 8.92 15.58 -6.37
CA ALA A 62 7.57 15.64 -5.81
C ALA A 62 7.45 16.66 -4.68
N ARG A 63 6.29 17.29 -4.62
CA ARG A 63 5.85 18.10 -3.49
C ARG A 63 4.96 17.28 -2.53
N LEU A 64 4.10 16.43 -3.07
CA LEU A 64 3.26 15.50 -2.33
C LEU A 64 3.72 14.07 -2.60
N ILE A 65 4.06 13.36 -1.54
CA ILE A 65 4.51 11.97 -1.58
C ILE A 65 3.50 11.12 -0.83
N ALA A 66 2.85 10.21 -1.54
CA ALA A 66 1.95 9.22 -0.96
C ALA A 66 2.76 8.03 -0.43
N ASN A 67 3.04 8.02 0.86
CA ASN A 67 3.86 6.96 1.47
C ASN A 67 3.13 5.62 1.41
N PRO A 68 3.77 4.54 0.92
CA PRO A 68 3.14 3.23 0.78
C PRO A 68 2.61 2.64 2.08
N GLY A 69 1.59 1.79 1.97
CA GLY A 69 1.21 0.90 3.06
C GLY A 69 2.30 -0.13 3.36
N CYS A 70 2.26 -0.69 4.56
CA CYS A 70 3.28 -1.66 5.00
C CYS A 70 3.27 -2.95 4.17
N TYR A 71 2.10 -3.55 3.94
CA TYR A 71 1.98 -4.71 3.07
C TYR A 71 2.26 -4.39 1.59
N PRO A 72 1.76 -3.28 1.02
CA PRO A 72 2.13 -2.90 -0.34
C PRO A 72 3.63 -2.74 -0.54
N THR A 73 4.34 -2.13 0.40
CA THR A 73 5.80 -2.02 0.34
C THR A 73 6.46 -3.40 0.20
N CYS A 74 6.16 -4.30 1.13
CA CYS A 74 6.80 -5.63 1.17
C CYS A 74 6.38 -6.49 -0.03
N SER A 75 5.08 -6.51 -0.35
CA SER A 75 4.51 -7.34 -1.42
C SER A 75 4.95 -6.86 -2.80
N THR A 76 4.91 -5.55 -3.05
CA THR A 76 5.33 -4.99 -4.34
C THR A 76 6.81 -5.26 -4.57
N LEU A 77 7.68 -4.98 -3.59
CA LEU A 77 9.12 -5.21 -3.75
C LEU A 77 9.46 -6.69 -4.01
N SER A 78 8.69 -7.64 -3.49
CA SER A 78 8.93 -9.07 -3.72
C SER A 78 8.59 -9.53 -5.13
N ILE A 79 7.60 -8.90 -5.79
CA ILE A 79 7.05 -9.33 -7.09
C ILE A 79 7.46 -8.40 -8.24
N TYR A 80 7.65 -7.11 -7.97
CA TYR A 80 7.85 -6.08 -8.97
C TYR A 80 8.91 -6.40 -10.04
N PRO A 81 10.11 -6.90 -9.70
CA PRO A 81 11.11 -7.20 -10.71
C PRO A 81 10.63 -8.24 -11.74
N MET A 82 9.97 -9.29 -11.26
CA MET A 82 9.46 -10.36 -12.11
C MET A 82 8.26 -9.93 -12.95
N ALA A 83 7.37 -9.10 -12.36
CA ALA A 83 6.24 -8.53 -13.07
C ALA A 83 6.70 -7.59 -14.19
N LYS A 84 7.68 -6.73 -13.90
CA LYS A 84 8.23 -5.77 -14.86
C LYS A 84 8.90 -6.43 -16.04
N GLU A 85 9.61 -7.54 -15.81
CA GLU A 85 10.31 -8.29 -16.86
C GLU A 85 9.42 -9.32 -17.56
N GLY A 86 8.14 -9.41 -17.20
CA GLY A 86 7.17 -10.34 -17.79
C GLY A 86 7.50 -11.82 -17.56
N LEU A 87 8.15 -12.15 -16.44
CA LEU A 87 8.62 -13.51 -16.14
C LEU A 87 7.57 -14.38 -15.48
N ILE A 88 6.44 -13.79 -15.06
CA ILE A 88 5.37 -14.47 -14.33
C ILE A 88 3.99 -14.14 -14.89
N GLU A 89 3.09 -15.10 -14.79
CA GLU A 89 1.67 -14.90 -15.10
C GLU A 89 0.99 -14.12 -13.98
N MET A 90 0.60 -12.86 -14.25
CA MET A 90 0.08 -11.94 -13.25
C MET A 90 -1.24 -12.37 -12.61
N ASN A 91 -2.06 -13.16 -13.30
CA ASN A 91 -3.30 -13.71 -12.77
C ASN A 91 -3.09 -14.92 -11.82
N SER A 92 -1.87 -15.42 -11.72
CA SER A 92 -1.49 -16.53 -10.84
C SER A 92 -0.90 -16.08 -9.50
N VAL A 93 -0.73 -14.77 -9.28
CA VAL A 93 -0.03 -14.24 -8.11
C VAL A 93 -0.81 -14.48 -6.83
N ILE A 94 -0.17 -15.17 -5.89
CA ILE A 94 -0.65 -15.39 -4.53
C ILE A 94 0.35 -14.75 -3.57
N ILE A 95 -0.15 -13.91 -2.66
CA ILE A 95 0.65 -13.22 -1.64
C ILE A 95 0.16 -13.63 -0.26
N ASP A 96 0.98 -14.39 0.44
CA ASP A 96 0.74 -14.85 1.80
C ASP A 96 1.64 -14.06 2.76
N ALA A 97 1.05 -13.13 3.51
CA ALA A 97 1.77 -12.16 4.30
C ALA A 97 1.53 -12.32 5.81
N LYS A 98 2.59 -12.26 6.60
CA LYS A 98 2.57 -12.41 8.07
C LYS A 98 3.08 -11.10 8.69
N SER A 99 2.23 -10.42 9.47
CA SER A 99 2.56 -9.17 10.15
C SER A 99 2.63 -9.34 11.64
N GLY A 100 3.64 -8.73 12.25
CA GLY A 100 3.70 -8.52 13.69
C GLY A 100 2.61 -7.55 14.16
N THR A 101 2.34 -7.58 15.46
CA THR A 101 1.21 -6.89 16.11
C THR A 101 1.28 -5.37 16.06
N SER A 102 2.48 -4.78 16.01
CA SER A 102 2.62 -3.32 15.90
C SER A 102 2.00 -2.75 14.62
N GLY A 103 1.88 -3.56 13.56
CA GLY A 103 1.21 -3.20 12.32
C GLY A 103 -0.30 -2.97 12.45
N ALA A 104 -0.94 -3.49 13.50
CA ALA A 104 -2.36 -3.25 13.80
C ALA A 104 -2.64 -1.84 14.34
N GLY A 105 -1.60 -1.05 14.62
CA GLY A 105 -1.71 0.32 15.10
C GLY A 105 -2.03 0.44 16.58
N ARG A 106 -2.33 1.67 17.03
CA ARG A 106 -2.57 2.00 18.45
C ARG A 106 -3.98 1.73 18.95
N GLY A 107 -4.90 1.37 18.06
CA GLY A 107 -6.29 1.12 18.43
C GLY A 107 -6.39 -0.03 19.42
N ALA A 108 -7.00 0.23 20.60
CA ALA A 108 -7.27 -0.81 21.57
C ALA A 108 -8.38 -1.74 21.06
N LYS A 109 -7.99 -2.96 20.70
CA LYS A 109 -8.91 -4.01 20.25
C LYS A 109 -8.58 -5.31 20.98
N VAL A 110 -9.59 -6.08 21.34
CA VAL A 110 -9.41 -7.39 21.97
C VAL A 110 -8.48 -8.27 21.16
N ALA A 111 -8.66 -8.31 19.84
CA ALA A 111 -7.82 -9.11 18.93
C ALA A 111 -6.33 -8.74 18.93
N ASN A 112 -5.94 -7.60 19.52
CA ASN A 112 -4.55 -7.13 19.61
C ASN A 112 -3.97 -7.33 21.02
N LEU A 113 -4.74 -7.88 21.94
CA LEU A 113 -4.25 -8.16 23.30
C LEU A 113 -3.22 -9.30 23.27
N TYR A 114 -2.26 -9.23 24.17
CA TYR A 114 -1.18 -10.21 24.24
C TYR A 114 -1.70 -11.65 24.32
N CYS A 115 -2.66 -11.92 25.19
CA CYS A 115 -3.23 -13.27 25.36
C CYS A 115 -4.05 -13.77 24.16
N GLU A 116 -4.49 -12.87 23.26
CA GLU A 116 -5.23 -13.22 22.05
C GLU A 116 -4.32 -13.46 20.86
N VAL A 117 -3.14 -12.84 20.87
CA VAL A 117 -2.16 -12.92 19.76
C VAL A 117 -1.08 -13.95 20.04
N ASN A 118 -0.65 -14.08 21.31
CA ASN A 118 0.44 -15.00 21.66
C ASN A 118 0.09 -16.43 21.30
N GLU A 119 1.06 -17.13 20.67
CA GLU A 119 0.91 -18.53 20.22
C GLU A 119 -0.23 -18.75 19.22
N SER A 120 -0.67 -17.67 18.51
CA SER A 120 -1.78 -17.73 17.55
C SER A 120 -1.37 -17.10 16.22
N ILE A 121 -1.86 -17.67 15.12
CA ILE A 121 -1.74 -17.13 13.77
C ILE A 121 -3.13 -17.01 13.20
N LYS A 122 -3.55 -15.81 12.80
CA LYS A 122 -4.89 -15.55 12.28
C LYS A 122 -4.85 -14.82 10.94
N PRO A 123 -5.47 -15.35 9.87
CA PRO A 123 -5.75 -14.55 8.68
C PRO A 123 -6.81 -13.49 9.01
N TYR A 124 -6.72 -12.34 8.36
CA TYR A 124 -7.72 -11.28 8.50
C TYR A 124 -7.89 -10.52 7.17
N GLY A 125 -9.07 -9.90 7.00
CA GLY A 125 -9.35 -9.16 5.77
C GLY A 125 -9.18 -9.96 4.48
N VAL A 126 -9.44 -11.28 4.52
CA VAL A 126 -9.34 -12.14 3.34
C VAL A 126 -10.28 -11.62 2.25
N ALA A 127 -9.78 -11.42 1.04
CA ALA A 127 -10.47 -10.83 -0.12
C ALA A 127 -11.09 -9.44 0.12
N SER A 128 -10.76 -8.78 1.24
CA SER A 128 -11.34 -7.46 1.60
C SER A 128 -10.35 -6.50 2.26
N HIS A 129 -9.07 -6.85 2.29
CA HIS A 129 -8.04 -5.99 2.90
C HIS A 129 -7.76 -4.77 2.03
N ARG A 130 -7.80 -3.58 2.63
CA ARG A 130 -7.65 -2.29 1.95
C ARG A 130 -6.32 -2.08 1.20
N HIS A 131 -5.30 -2.88 1.48
CA HIS A 131 -4.04 -2.84 0.74
C HIS A 131 -4.08 -3.64 -0.58
N THR A 132 -5.12 -4.45 -0.81
CA THR A 132 -5.22 -5.23 -2.05
C THR A 132 -5.16 -4.36 -3.30
N PRO A 133 -6.03 -3.33 -3.46
CA PRO A 133 -6.02 -2.49 -4.65
C PRO A 133 -4.71 -1.71 -4.81
N GLU A 134 -4.06 -1.30 -3.72
CA GLU A 134 -2.77 -0.61 -3.77
C GLU A 134 -1.67 -1.52 -4.34
N ILE A 135 -1.64 -2.81 -3.97
CA ILE A 135 -0.67 -3.79 -4.50
C ILE A 135 -0.97 -4.06 -5.99
N GLU A 136 -2.23 -4.27 -6.33
CA GLU A 136 -2.68 -4.53 -7.70
C GLU A 136 -2.32 -3.38 -8.63
N ASP A 137 -2.56 -2.12 -8.23
CA ASP A 137 -2.20 -0.93 -8.98
C ASP A 137 -0.69 -0.86 -9.25
N GLN A 138 0.14 -1.06 -8.21
CA GLN A 138 1.59 -0.98 -8.37
C GLN A 138 2.16 -2.09 -9.26
N LEU A 139 1.64 -3.29 -9.17
CA LEU A 139 2.02 -4.39 -10.06
C LEU A 139 1.47 -4.17 -11.47
N GLY A 140 0.26 -3.63 -11.60
CA GLY A 140 -0.34 -3.25 -12.88
C GLY A 140 0.48 -2.20 -13.61
N TYR A 141 0.96 -1.17 -12.91
CA TYR A 141 1.88 -0.18 -13.50
C TYR A 141 3.22 -0.80 -13.94
N ALA A 142 3.69 -1.83 -13.23
CA ALA A 142 4.93 -2.52 -13.58
C ALA A 142 4.83 -3.32 -14.88
N CYS A 143 3.73 -4.04 -15.07
CA CYS A 143 3.53 -4.95 -16.21
C CYS A 143 2.66 -4.36 -17.36
N GLY A 144 2.06 -3.17 -17.15
CA GLY A 144 1.25 -2.48 -18.15
C GLY A 144 -0.12 -3.11 -18.41
N GLN A 145 -0.65 -3.88 -17.47
CA GLN A 145 -1.97 -4.52 -17.57
C GLN A 145 -2.69 -4.51 -16.21
N GLU A 146 -4.00 -4.73 -16.23
CA GLU A 146 -4.77 -4.95 -15.00
C GLU A 146 -4.32 -6.22 -14.31
N VAL A 147 -4.18 -6.15 -12.98
CA VAL A 147 -3.72 -7.26 -12.14
C VAL A 147 -4.74 -7.53 -11.04
N LEU A 148 -5.07 -8.79 -10.85
CA LEU A 148 -5.83 -9.29 -9.72
C LEU A 148 -4.96 -10.29 -8.95
N ILE A 149 -4.85 -10.09 -7.64
CA ILE A 149 -4.04 -10.93 -6.78
C ILE A 149 -4.87 -11.67 -5.72
N ASN A 150 -4.37 -12.82 -5.29
CA ASN A 150 -4.84 -13.46 -4.06
C ASN A 150 -3.96 -13.00 -2.90
N PHE A 151 -4.44 -11.99 -2.15
CA PHE A 151 -3.72 -11.45 -1.00
C PHE A 151 -4.35 -11.87 0.31
N THR A 152 -3.59 -12.57 1.15
CA THR A 152 -4.04 -13.03 2.47
C THR A 152 -3.07 -12.57 3.55
N PRO A 153 -3.40 -11.52 4.30
CA PRO A 153 -2.61 -11.09 5.45
C PRO A 153 -2.94 -11.92 6.70
N HIS A 154 -1.92 -12.15 7.51
CA HIS A 154 -2.03 -12.81 8.80
C HIS A 154 -1.44 -11.95 9.91
N LEU A 155 -2.05 -11.99 11.10
CA LEU A 155 -1.46 -11.50 12.32
C LEU A 155 -0.73 -12.66 12.99
N VAL A 156 0.54 -12.44 13.33
CA VAL A 156 1.40 -13.46 13.95
C VAL A 156 1.95 -12.97 15.29
N PRO A 157 2.34 -13.88 16.20
CA PRO A 157 2.79 -13.53 17.54
C PRO A 157 4.22 -12.99 17.55
N MET A 158 4.46 -11.95 16.78
CA MET A 158 5.69 -11.15 16.74
C MET A 158 5.37 -9.70 17.10
N ASN A 159 6.33 -8.99 17.62
CA ASN A 159 6.16 -7.57 17.90
C ASN A 159 6.14 -6.76 16.62
N ARG A 160 7.08 -6.97 15.69
CA ARG A 160 7.33 -6.12 14.51
C ARG A 160 7.75 -6.93 13.31
N GLY A 161 7.61 -6.30 12.14
CA GLY A 161 8.04 -6.83 10.86
C GLY A 161 6.91 -7.46 10.05
N ILE A 162 7.19 -7.68 8.78
CA ILE A 162 6.32 -8.41 7.86
C ILE A 162 7.17 -9.42 7.10
N LEU A 163 6.72 -10.66 7.09
CA LEU A 163 7.22 -11.71 6.21
C LEU A 163 6.20 -11.92 5.10
N VAL A 164 6.62 -11.79 3.86
CA VAL A 164 5.82 -12.12 2.68
C VAL A 164 6.40 -13.36 2.01
N THR A 165 5.53 -14.32 1.70
CA THR A 165 5.83 -15.38 0.76
C THR A 165 4.89 -15.23 -0.43
N ALA A 166 5.45 -15.06 -1.62
CA ALA A 166 4.65 -14.91 -2.83
C ALA A 166 4.92 -16.05 -3.79
N TYR A 167 3.88 -16.46 -4.51
CA TYR A 167 3.90 -17.54 -5.48
C TYR A 167 3.33 -17.02 -6.80
N ALA A 168 3.90 -17.45 -7.91
CA ALA A 168 3.38 -17.20 -9.24
C ALA A 168 3.84 -18.29 -10.21
N SER A 169 3.05 -18.53 -11.25
CA SER A 169 3.47 -19.37 -12.37
C SER A 169 4.44 -18.59 -13.25
N LEU A 170 5.44 -19.27 -13.81
CA LEU A 170 6.31 -18.67 -14.84
C LEU A 170 5.55 -18.59 -16.17
N THR A 171 5.90 -17.59 -16.99
CA THR A 171 5.39 -17.43 -18.37
C THR A 171 6.01 -18.44 -19.32
#